data_c625eb1498e36b23e738d3cc33649545
#
_entry.id   c625eb1498e36b23e738d3cc33649545
#
_cell.length_a   1.000
_cell.length_b   1.000
_cell.length_c   1.000
_cell.angle_alpha   90.00
_cell.angle_beta   90.00
_cell.angle_gamma   90.00
#
_symmetry.space_group_name_H-M   'P 1'
#
loop_
_entity.id
_entity.type
_entity.pdbx_description
1 polymer ?
#
loop_
_entity_poly.entity_id
_entity_poly.type
_entity_poly.pdbx_seq_one_letter_code
_entity_poly.pdbx_strand_id
1 'polypeptide(L)'
;RPPLDLDLPERRITFDDEGRVASISFRERLPAHRLIEDFMVEANVAAAETLGQLHQPLLYRVHEPPEAMKLDALREVAEASGFALARGQVLTTAQLNRLLAQAEGSESDAIINMSVLRAMQQAFYGPENLGHFGLALREYAHFTSPIRRYADLIVHRALISAHGWGAGGLSEQDVQMMADTGLRISAAERRSMAAERDTTDRYVAAFMADRVGQEMTGHVSGVQRFGLFVRLDETGADGLLPVRALGREFFVHDADAQTLMGAESGILIGLGQRLRVRLAEATPVTGGLRFDLVEIEGARHAPPEARRRAARPARAPHRRGARTRMRSR
;
A
#
# COMPACT_ATOMS: atom_id res chain seq x y z
N ARG A 1 19.90 -12.49 -2.93
CA ARG A 1 19.46 -11.26 -2.23
C ARG A 1 18.13 -11.58 -1.55
N PRO A 2 17.89 -11.17 -0.31
CA PRO A 2 16.63 -11.48 0.37
C PRO A 2 15.47 -10.69 -0.27
N PRO A 3 14.28 -11.30 -0.41
CA PRO A 3 13.06 -10.59 -0.77
C PRO A 3 12.72 -9.52 0.28
N LEU A 4 11.87 -8.57 -0.07
CA LEU A 4 11.35 -7.59 0.88
C LEU A 4 10.43 -8.29 1.88
N ASP A 5 10.75 -8.21 3.16
CA ASP A 5 10.01 -8.88 4.26
C ASP A 5 9.12 -7.87 4.97
N LEU A 6 7.93 -7.64 4.41
CA LEU A 6 6.90 -6.80 5.02
C LEU A 6 5.97 -7.67 5.86
N ASP A 7 5.82 -7.32 7.12
CA ASP A 7 4.80 -7.93 7.97
C ASP A 7 3.46 -7.22 7.75
N LEU A 8 2.63 -7.82 6.90
CA LEU A 8 1.30 -7.32 6.57
C LEU A 8 0.27 -8.36 7.02
N PRO A 9 -0.36 -8.16 8.20
CA PRO A 9 -1.34 -9.11 8.71
C PRO A 9 -2.55 -9.20 7.79
N GLU A 10 -2.86 -10.42 7.31
CA GLU A 10 -4.00 -10.71 6.46
C GLU A 10 -5.23 -11.00 7.30
N ARG A 11 -6.33 -10.26 7.07
CA ARG A 11 -7.60 -10.46 7.77
C ARG A 11 -8.26 -11.76 7.33
N ARG A 12 -8.80 -12.51 8.29
CA ARG A 12 -9.65 -13.67 8.08
C ARG A 12 -11.03 -13.40 8.66
N ILE A 13 -12.05 -13.45 7.80
CA ILE A 13 -13.46 -13.33 8.19
C ILE A 13 -14.05 -14.74 8.24
N THR A 14 -14.71 -15.09 9.34
CA THR A 14 -15.49 -16.32 9.47
C THR A 14 -16.96 -16.01 9.54
N PHE A 15 -17.78 -16.90 9.02
CA PHE A 15 -19.23 -16.75 8.97
C PHE A 15 -19.91 -17.79 9.87
N ASP A 16 -21.06 -17.43 10.42
CA ASP A 16 -21.98 -18.36 11.08
C ASP A 16 -22.85 -19.12 10.06
N ASP A 17 -23.69 -20.04 10.54
CA ASP A 17 -24.56 -20.85 9.69
C ASP A 17 -25.62 -20.04 8.95
N GLU A 18 -25.94 -18.82 9.43
CA GLU A 18 -26.84 -17.85 8.82
C GLU A 18 -26.14 -16.92 7.80
N GLY A 19 -24.83 -17.07 7.60
CA GLY A 19 -24.02 -16.27 6.67
C GLY A 19 -23.67 -14.88 7.19
N ARG A 20 -23.82 -14.63 8.49
CA ARG A 20 -23.38 -13.39 9.15
C ARG A 20 -21.93 -13.52 9.59
N VAL A 21 -21.22 -12.40 9.73
CA VAL A 21 -19.84 -12.42 10.21
C VAL A 21 -19.80 -12.82 11.68
N ALA A 22 -19.23 -14.00 11.95
CA ALA A 22 -19.07 -14.53 13.30
C ALA A 22 -17.83 -13.95 13.99
N SER A 23 -16.70 -13.85 13.27
CA SER A 23 -15.47 -13.27 13.80
C SER A 23 -14.59 -12.68 12.72
N ILE A 24 -13.74 -11.73 13.13
CA ILE A 24 -12.65 -11.19 12.34
C ILE A 24 -11.36 -11.43 13.14
N SER A 25 -10.38 -12.07 12.51
CA SER A 25 -9.07 -12.38 13.08
C SER A 25 -7.98 -12.15 12.04
N PHE A 26 -6.72 -12.24 12.47
CA PHE A 26 -5.59 -12.24 11.55
C PHE A 26 -5.15 -13.69 11.29
N ARG A 27 -4.73 -13.93 10.04
CA ARG A 27 -4.22 -15.23 9.62
C ARG A 27 -2.80 -15.41 10.14
N GLU A 28 -2.55 -16.51 10.83
CA GLU A 28 -1.21 -16.90 11.27
C GLU A 28 -0.41 -17.44 10.05
N ARG A 29 0.79 -16.95 9.86
CA ARG A 29 1.72 -17.40 8.84
C ARG A 29 2.62 -18.51 9.39
N LEU A 30 2.27 -19.75 9.09
CA LEU A 30 2.99 -20.93 9.55
C LEU A 30 4.28 -21.17 8.73
N PRO A 31 5.32 -21.83 9.30
CA PRO A 31 6.53 -22.20 8.55
C PRO A 31 6.24 -23.06 7.31
N ALA A 32 5.21 -23.92 7.37
CA ALA A 32 4.77 -24.73 6.21
C ALA A 32 4.25 -23.84 5.05
N HIS A 33 3.59 -22.74 5.35
CA HIS A 33 3.15 -21.80 4.30
C HIS A 33 4.37 -21.16 3.61
N ARG A 34 5.38 -20.75 4.39
CA ARG A 34 6.64 -20.20 3.85
C ARG A 34 7.35 -21.21 2.94
N LEU A 35 7.46 -22.45 3.37
CA LEU A 35 8.10 -23.50 2.57
C LEU A 35 7.42 -23.69 1.20
N ILE A 36 6.09 -23.75 1.19
CA ILE A 36 5.33 -23.87 -0.07
C ILE A 36 5.47 -22.62 -0.93
N GLU A 37 5.48 -21.42 -0.32
CA GLU A 37 5.72 -20.15 -1.00
C GLU A 37 7.10 -20.14 -1.68
N ASP A 38 8.16 -20.59 -0.98
CA ASP A 38 9.51 -20.69 -1.54
C ASP A 38 9.54 -21.64 -2.75
N PHE A 39 8.94 -22.84 -2.66
CA PHE A 39 8.83 -23.73 -3.80
C PHE A 39 8.05 -23.13 -4.98
N MET A 40 6.99 -22.39 -4.71
CA MET A 40 6.23 -21.70 -5.76
C MET A 40 7.05 -20.60 -6.43
N VAL A 41 7.81 -19.83 -5.64
CA VAL A 41 8.71 -18.78 -6.16
C VAL A 41 9.79 -19.40 -7.05
N GLU A 42 10.45 -20.47 -6.59
CA GLU A 42 11.50 -21.16 -7.36
C GLU A 42 10.95 -21.77 -8.65
N ALA A 43 9.76 -22.38 -8.62
CA ALA A 43 9.12 -22.89 -9.84
C ALA A 43 8.78 -21.78 -10.84
N ASN A 44 8.34 -20.62 -10.36
CA ASN A 44 8.05 -19.44 -11.17
C ASN A 44 9.35 -18.89 -11.81
N VAL A 45 10.45 -18.84 -11.05
CA VAL A 45 11.78 -18.43 -11.54
C VAL A 45 12.27 -19.39 -12.60
N ALA A 46 12.23 -20.71 -12.34
CA ALA A 46 12.69 -21.73 -13.27
C ALA A 46 11.94 -21.67 -14.62
N ALA A 47 10.63 -21.42 -14.58
CA ALA A 47 9.85 -21.26 -15.81
C ALA A 47 10.25 -20.00 -16.59
N ALA A 48 10.48 -18.86 -15.90
CA ALA A 48 10.92 -17.61 -16.53
C ALA A 48 12.31 -17.75 -17.14
N GLU A 49 13.27 -18.29 -16.39
CA GLU A 49 14.66 -18.50 -16.85
C GLU A 49 14.72 -19.48 -18.04
N THR A 50 13.95 -20.59 -17.99
CA THR A 50 13.89 -21.54 -19.09
C THR A 50 13.44 -20.87 -20.39
N LEU A 51 12.36 -20.09 -20.35
CA LEU A 51 11.85 -19.38 -21.51
C LEU A 51 12.79 -18.25 -21.96
N GLY A 52 13.40 -17.54 -21.03
CA GLY A 52 14.41 -16.51 -21.30
C GLY A 52 15.63 -17.08 -22.02
N GLN A 53 16.19 -18.19 -21.54
CA GLN A 53 17.33 -18.89 -22.17
C GLN A 53 17.00 -19.41 -23.59
N LEU A 54 15.77 -19.84 -23.80
CA LEU A 54 15.27 -20.28 -25.11
C LEU A 54 14.81 -19.11 -26.00
N HIS A 55 14.93 -17.88 -25.55
CA HIS A 55 14.48 -16.66 -26.25
C HIS A 55 13.00 -16.73 -26.68
N GLN A 56 12.18 -17.35 -25.86
CA GLN A 56 10.75 -17.49 -26.12
C GLN A 56 9.96 -16.32 -25.53
N PRO A 57 8.89 -15.88 -26.20
CA PRO A 57 8.01 -14.85 -25.66
C PRO A 57 7.26 -15.38 -24.42
N LEU A 58 7.19 -14.54 -23.39
CA LEU A 58 6.43 -14.84 -22.16
C LEU A 58 5.91 -13.56 -21.51
N LEU A 59 4.97 -13.70 -20.58
CA LEU A 59 4.54 -12.60 -19.70
C LEU A 59 5.32 -12.67 -18.40
N TYR A 60 6.18 -11.70 -18.17
CA TYR A 60 6.85 -11.50 -16.89
C TYR A 60 5.87 -10.90 -15.86
N ARG A 61 6.07 -11.23 -14.59
CA ARG A 61 5.50 -10.49 -13.46
C ARG A 61 6.53 -9.43 -13.05
N VAL A 62 6.32 -8.23 -13.50
CA VAL A 62 7.22 -7.10 -13.28
C VAL A 62 6.86 -6.37 -12.01
N HIS A 63 7.86 -6.05 -11.19
CA HIS A 63 7.75 -5.15 -10.07
C HIS A 63 8.93 -4.19 -10.09
N GLU A 64 8.69 -2.98 -10.56
CA GLU A 64 9.73 -1.98 -10.69
C GLU A 64 10.19 -1.46 -9.32
N PRO A 65 11.43 -0.95 -9.21
CA PRO A 65 11.90 -0.30 -8.01
C PRO A 65 11.07 0.95 -7.69
N PRO A 66 11.05 1.37 -6.41
CA PRO A 66 10.37 2.58 -5.99
C PRO A 66 10.86 3.82 -6.74
N GLU A 67 9.96 4.75 -7.03
CA GLU A 67 10.30 6.05 -7.60
C GLU A 67 11.12 6.90 -6.62
N ALA A 68 12.02 7.73 -7.15
CA ALA A 68 12.92 8.58 -6.35
C ALA A 68 12.15 9.45 -5.34
N MET A 69 11.04 10.07 -5.76
CA MET A 69 10.22 10.93 -4.92
C MET A 69 9.60 10.18 -3.73
N LYS A 70 9.14 8.92 -3.96
CA LYS A 70 8.59 8.07 -2.90
C LYS A 70 9.68 7.61 -1.92
N LEU A 71 10.90 7.39 -2.43
CA LEU A 71 12.06 7.06 -1.59
C LEU A 71 12.49 8.25 -0.74
N ASP A 72 12.40 9.48 -1.25
CA ASP A 72 12.71 10.68 -0.47
C ASP A 72 11.70 10.86 0.66
N ALA A 73 10.39 10.69 0.40
CA ALA A 73 9.36 10.69 1.44
C ALA A 73 9.60 9.59 2.51
N LEU A 74 10.01 8.38 2.09
CA LEU A 74 10.38 7.31 3.03
C LEU A 74 11.58 7.70 3.90
N ARG A 75 12.59 8.37 3.30
CA ARG A 75 13.78 8.84 4.04
C ARG A 75 13.41 9.87 5.11
N GLU A 76 12.52 10.81 4.78
CA GLU A 76 12.04 11.81 5.74
C GLU A 76 11.32 11.16 6.93
N VAL A 77 10.45 10.17 6.67
CA VAL A 77 9.78 9.42 7.73
C VAL A 77 10.77 8.64 8.57
N ALA A 78 11.75 7.96 7.96
CA ALA A 78 12.78 7.21 8.67
C ALA A 78 13.62 8.14 9.56
N GLU A 79 14.10 9.27 9.05
CA GLU A 79 14.86 10.28 9.80
C GLU A 79 14.06 10.85 10.97
N ALA A 80 12.78 11.18 10.75
CA ALA A 80 11.88 11.65 11.81
C ALA A 80 11.66 10.60 12.92
N SER A 81 11.79 9.32 12.57
CA SER A 81 11.69 8.18 13.49
C SER A 81 13.04 7.79 14.11
N GLY A 82 14.12 8.51 13.82
CA GLY A 82 15.47 8.26 14.36
C GLY A 82 16.29 7.20 13.59
N PHE A 83 15.83 6.79 12.40
CA PHE A 83 16.54 5.83 11.55
C PHE A 83 17.22 6.52 10.37
N ALA A 84 18.37 6.01 9.95
CA ALA A 84 19.12 6.53 8.81
C ALA A 84 18.87 5.67 7.56
N LEU A 85 18.48 6.29 6.46
CA LEU A 85 18.37 5.66 5.16
C LEU A 85 19.27 6.39 4.14
N ALA A 86 20.12 5.65 3.41
CA ALA A 86 21.11 6.24 2.51
C ALA A 86 20.44 7.13 1.44
N ARG A 87 21.03 8.33 1.22
CA ARG A 87 20.61 9.28 0.19
C ARG A 87 21.38 9.08 -1.11
N GLY A 88 20.75 9.40 -2.24
CA GLY A 88 21.41 9.42 -3.54
C GLY A 88 21.75 8.04 -4.13
N GLN A 89 21.28 6.95 -3.56
CA GLN A 89 21.45 5.59 -4.04
C GLN A 89 20.13 4.91 -4.36
N VAL A 90 20.16 3.99 -5.34
CA VAL A 90 19.05 3.06 -5.56
C VAL A 90 19.01 2.12 -4.36
N LEU A 91 17.92 2.16 -3.61
CA LEU A 91 17.74 1.29 -2.45
C LEU A 91 17.50 -0.15 -2.90
N THR A 92 18.12 -1.07 -2.21
CA THR A 92 17.91 -2.51 -2.37
C THR A 92 16.93 -3.03 -1.33
N THR A 93 16.29 -4.18 -1.59
CA THR A 93 15.43 -4.87 -0.61
C THR A 93 16.19 -5.16 0.70
N ALA A 94 17.48 -5.49 0.62
CA ALA A 94 18.32 -5.72 1.82
C ALA A 94 18.49 -4.46 2.70
N GLN A 95 18.50 -3.27 2.11
CA GLN A 95 18.56 -2.02 2.87
C GLN A 95 17.20 -1.68 3.49
N LEU A 96 16.11 -1.94 2.77
CA LEU A 96 14.76 -1.80 3.31
C LEU A 96 14.49 -2.78 4.44
N ASN A 97 14.89 -4.06 4.28
CA ASN A 97 14.77 -5.06 5.35
C ASN A 97 15.58 -4.68 6.61
N ARG A 98 16.76 -4.05 6.44
CA ARG A 98 17.50 -3.52 7.58
C ARG A 98 16.74 -2.41 8.31
N LEU A 99 16.10 -1.51 7.57
CA LEU A 99 15.26 -0.47 8.16
C LEU A 99 14.09 -1.07 8.92
N LEU A 100 13.38 -2.05 8.31
CA LEU A 100 12.27 -2.77 8.93
C LEU A 100 12.72 -3.47 10.22
N ALA A 101 13.83 -4.22 10.19
CA ALA A 101 14.38 -4.91 11.37
C ALA A 101 14.82 -3.94 12.49
N GLN A 102 15.31 -2.74 12.14
CA GLN A 102 15.65 -1.72 13.15
C GLN A 102 14.40 -1.10 13.79
N ALA A 103 13.31 -1.03 13.06
CA ALA A 103 12.04 -0.47 13.55
C ALA A 103 11.21 -1.50 14.32
N GLU A 104 11.44 -2.79 14.12
CA GLU A 104 10.68 -3.89 14.73
C GLU A 104 10.57 -3.74 16.25
N GLY A 105 9.36 -3.82 16.77
CA GLY A 105 9.05 -3.66 18.19
C GLY A 105 9.20 -2.25 18.77
N SER A 106 9.61 -1.25 17.96
CA SER A 106 9.64 0.15 18.37
C SER A 106 8.27 0.85 18.21
N GLU A 107 8.11 2.03 18.79
CA GLU A 107 6.93 2.88 18.57
C GLU A 107 6.76 3.29 17.08
N SER A 108 7.83 3.20 16.29
CA SER A 108 7.86 3.58 14.88
C SER A 108 7.66 2.40 13.91
N ASP A 109 7.51 1.19 14.42
CA ASP A 109 7.36 -0.03 13.62
C ASP A 109 6.24 0.09 12.57
N ALA A 110 5.03 0.38 13.02
CA ALA A 110 3.87 0.50 12.13
C ALA A 110 4.03 1.60 11.06
N ILE A 111 4.62 2.75 11.43
CA ILE A 111 4.83 3.86 10.48
C ILE A 111 5.89 3.49 9.44
N ILE A 112 6.98 2.83 9.83
CA ILE A 112 8.04 2.43 8.92
C ILE A 112 7.55 1.36 7.95
N ASN A 113 6.86 0.31 8.44
CA ASN A 113 6.25 -0.72 7.60
C ASN A 113 5.28 -0.12 6.57
N MET A 114 4.39 0.77 7.01
CA MET A 114 3.43 1.44 6.13
C MET A 114 4.12 2.34 5.11
N SER A 115 5.18 3.07 5.50
CA SER A 115 5.91 3.96 4.61
C SER A 115 6.72 3.20 3.56
N VAL A 116 7.33 2.07 3.94
CA VAL A 116 7.99 1.15 3.00
C VAL A 116 6.97 0.61 2.00
N LEU A 117 5.81 0.09 2.47
CA LEU A 117 4.75 -0.41 1.59
C LEU A 117 4.28 0.66 0.58
N ARG A 118 4.04 1.88 1.04
CA ARG A 118 3.59 3.00 0.18
C ARG A 118 4.62 3.46 -0.83
N ALA A 119 5.90 3.27 -0.52
CA ALA A 119 6.98 3.58 -1.46
C ALA A 119 7.02 2.58 -2.63
N MET A 120 6.52 1.35 -2.45
CA MET A 120 6.56 0.32 -3.49
C MET A 120 5.68 0.68 -4.68
N GLN A 121 6.13 0.24 -5.87
CA GLN A 121 5.35 0.26 -7.09
C GLN A 121 4.35 -0.90 -7.10
N GLN A 122 3.32 -0.79 -7.91
CA GLN A 122 2.39 -1.88 -8.12
C GLN A 122 2.95 -2.83 -9.19
N ALA A 123 2.98 -4.13 -8.90
CA ALA A 123 3.40 -5.11 -9.88
C ALA A 123 2.37 -5.26 -11.03
N PHE A 124 2.85 -5.58 -12.23
CA PHE A 124 2.03 -5.74 -13.43
C PHE A 124 2.55 -6.88 -14.30
N TYR A 125 1.82 -7.23 -15.36
CA TYR A 125 2.25 -8.21 -16.34
C TYR A 125 2.67 -7.51 -17.64
N GLY A 126 3.83 -7.91 -18.17
CA GLY A 126 4.34 -7.37 -19.42
C GLY A 126 5.31 -8.33 -20.12
N PRO A 127 5.52 -8.16 -21.44
CA PRO A 127 6.46 -8.99 -22.21
C PRO A 127 7.93 -8.58 -22.00
N GLU A 128 8.17 -7.40 -21.42
CA GLU A 128 9.53 -6.90 -21.15
C GLU A 128 9.98 -7.31 -19.77
N ASN A 129 11.22 -7.81 -19.67
CA ASN A 129 11.82 -8.17 -18.38
C ASN A 129 12.42 -6.94 -17.71
N LEU A 130 11.73 -6.36 -16.76
CA LEU A 130 12.22 -5.27 -15.90
C LEU A 130 12.57 -5.76 -14.48
N GLY A 131 12.53 -7.07 -14.25
CA GLY A 131 12.80 -7.69 -12.96
C GLY A 131 11.65 -7.60 -11.97
N HIS A 132 11.88 -8.16 -10.79
CA HIS A 132 10.92 -8.11 -9.69
C HIS A 132 11.59 -7.60 -8.42
N PHE A 133 11.49 -6.29 -8.18
CA PHE A 133 12.17 -5.61 -7.09
C PHE A 133 11.84 -6.23 -5.72
N GLY A 134 10.55 -6.39 -5.40
CA GLY A 134 10.12 -6.89 -4.09
C GLY A 134 10.62 -8.30 -3.76
N LEU A 135 10.82 -9.16 -4.77
CA LEU A 135 11.43 -10.48 -4.60
C LEU A 135 12.96 -10.46 -4.80
N ALA A 136 13.53 -9.33 -5.19
CA ALA A 136 14.95 -9.20 -5.54
C ALA A 136 15.40 -10.14 -6.66
N LEU A 137 14.50 -10.48 -7.60
CA LEU A 137 14.72 -11.39 -8.71
C LEU A 137 14.96 -10.62 -10.02
N ARG A 138 15.81 -11.18 -10.88
CA ARG A 138 16.10 -10.62 -12.20
C ARG A 138 15.04 -10.98 -13.22
N GLU A 139 14.51 -12.19 -13.13
CA GLU A 139 13.47 -12.75 -14.00
C GLU A 139 12.43 -13.42 -13.14
N TYR A 140 11.18 -13.10 -13.40
CA TYR A 140 10.07 -13.68 -12.65
C TYR A 140 8.81 -13.71 -13.49
N ALA A 141 8.16 -14.86 -13.55
CA ALA A 141 6.87 -15.04 -14.22
C ALA A 141 5.98 -15.91 -13.35
N HIS A 142 4.68 -15.70 -13.40
CA HIS A 142 3.75 -16.57 -12.72
C HIS A 142 3.52 -17.86 -13.53
N PHE A 143 3.69 -19.00 -12.89
CA PHE A 143 3.58 -20.33 -13.51
C PHE A 143 2.71 -21.30 -12.70
N THR A 144 2.69 -21.16 -11.37
CA THR A 144 2.19 -22.20 -10.44
C THR A 144 0.67 -22.24 -10.27
N SER A 145 -0.09 -21.32 -10.87
CA SER A 145 -1.55 -21.24 -10.66
C SER A 145 -2.36 -21.00 -11.96
N PRO A 146 -2.25 -21.84 -13.01
CA PRO A 146 -2.88 -21.58 -14.31
C PRO A 146 -4.42 -21.69 -14.30
N ILE A 147 -5.03 -22.28 -13.28
CA ILE A 147 -6.49 -22.38 -13.16
C ILE A 147 -7.12 -21.00 -12.88
N ARG A 148 -6.45 -20.17 -12.10
CA ARG A 148 -6.97 -18.87 -11.64
C ARG A 148 -6.25 -17.65 -12.21
N ARG A 149 -5.07 -17.83 -12.82
CA ARG A 149 -4.29 -16.72 -13.41
C ARG A 149 -4.01 -17.00 -14.88
N TYR A 150 -4.54 -16.14 -15.75
CA TYR A 150 -4.33 -16.28 -17.18
C TYR A 150 -2.86 -16.10 -17.60
N ALA A 151 -2.08 -15.29 -16.86
CA ALA A 151 -0.64 -15.14 -17.07
C ALA A 151 0.09 -16.48 -16.97
N ASP A 152 -0.24 -17.29 -15.96
CA ASP A 152 0.35 -18.63 -15.77
C ASP A 152 0.04 -19.54 -16.96
N LEU A 153 -1.20 -19.49 -17.47
CA LEU A 153 -1.58 -20.27 -18.66
C LEU A 153 -0.77 -19.85 -19.90
N ILE A 154 -0.49 -18.56 -20.08
CA ILE A 154 0.38 -18.07 -21.17
C ILE A 154 1.79 -18.64 -21.03
N VAL A 155 2.36 -18.66 -19.81
CA VAL A 155 3.68 -19.25 -19.54
C VAL A 155 3.68 -20.76 -19.81
N HIS A 156 2.66 -21.50 -19.41
CA HIS A 156 2.51 -22.93 -19.76
C HIS A 156 2.49 -23.14 -21.28
N ARG A 157 1.72 -22.36 -22.00
CA ARG A 157 1.63 -22.43 -23.47
C ARG A 157 2.95 -22.06 -24.14
N ALA A 158 3.69 -21.10 -23.59
CA ALA A 158 5.04 -20.76 -24.05
C ALA A 158 6.00 -21.95 -23.89
N LEU A 159 5.96 -22.64 -22.74
CA LEU A 159 6.78 -23.85 -22.52
C LEU A 159 6.42 -24.99 -23.48
N ILE A 160 5.12 -25.20 -23.75
CA ILE A 160 4.68 -26.20 -24.74
C ILE A 160 5.26 -25.89 -26.13
N SER A 161 5.20 -24.61 -26.56
CA SER A 161 5.80 -24.19 -27.84
C SER A 161 7.32 -24.36 -27.86
N ALA A 162 7.99 -23.91 -26.78
CA ALA A 162 9.44 -23.95 -26.67
C ALA A 162 10.04 -25.35 -26.77
N HIS A 163 9.35 -26.33 -26.19
CA HIS A 163 9.82 -27.71 -26.13
C HIS A 163 9.16 -28.66 -27.13
N GLY A 164 8.22 -28.17 -27.94
CA GLY A 164 7.51 -28.99 -28.91
C GLY A 164 6.67 -30.11 -28.28
N TRP A 165 6.07 -29.88 -27.10
CA TRP A 165 5.31 -30.89 -26.34
C TRP A 165 3.90 -31.17 -26.90
N GLY A 166 3.65 -30.82 -28.14
CA GLY A 166 2.40 -31.10 -28.85
C GLY A 166 1.52 -29.87 -29.05
N ALA A 167 0.20 -30.10 -29.12
CA ALA A 167 -0.76 -29.03 -29.33
C ALA A 167 -1.01 -28.17 -28.06
N GLY A 168 -1.43 -26.93 -28.25
CA GLY A 168 -1.76 -26.03 -27.14
C GLY A 168 -0.71 -24.98 -26.80
N GLY A 169 0.37 -24.90 -27.59
CA GLY A 169 1.37 -23.83 -27.52
C GLY A 169 0.80 -22.46 -27.89
N LEU A 170 1.63 -21.43 -27.80
CA LEU A 170 1.28 -20.07 -28.23
C LEU A 170 1.13 -20.01 -29.76
N SER A 171 0.07 -19.36 -30.23
CA SER A 171 -0.07 -18.97 -31.64
C SER A 171 0.68 -17.68 -31.93
N GLU A 172 0.92 -17.38 -33.21
CA GLU A 172 1.51 -16.10 -33.65
C GLU A 172 0.66 -14.91 -33.15
N GLN A 173 -0.66 -15.04 -33.15
CA GLN A 173 -1.57 -14.02 -32.64
C GLN A 173 -1.40 -13.80 -31.12
N ASP A 174 -1.23 -14.86 -30.33
CA ASP A 174 -0.96 -14.76 -28.89
C ASP A 174 0.31 -13.96 -28.62
N VAL A 175 1.35 -14.21 -29.41
CA VAL A 175 2.63 -13.49 -29.33
C VAL A 175 2.48 -12.01 -29.69
N GLN A 176 1.80 -11.72 -30.80
CA GLN A 176 1.55 -10.34 -31.25
C GLN A 176 0.72 -9.55 -30.22
N MET A 177 -0.23 -10.20 -29.58
CA MET A 177 -1.14 -9.57 -28.60
C MET A 177 -0.62 -9.62 -27.16
N MET A 178 0.60 -10.09 -26.94
CA MET A 178 1.09 -10.35 -25.57
C MET A 178 1.13 -9.11 -24.69
N ALA A 179 1.57 -7.95 -25.22
CA ALA A 179 1.59 -6.69 -24.49
C ALA A 179 0.16 -6.24 -24.09
N ASP A 180 -0.79 -6.31 -25.05
CA ASP A 180 -2.19 -5.97 -24.77
C ASP A 180 -2.82 -6.95 -23.76
N THR A 181 -2.50 -8.23 -23.86
CA THR A 181 -2.92 -9.26 -22.88
C THR A 181 -2.38 -8.91 -21.48
N GLY A 182 -1.11 -8.54 -21.35
CA GLY A 182 -0.51 -8.10 -20.08
C GLY A 182 -1.25 -6.92 -19.45
N LEU A 183 -1.57 -5.90 -20.25
CA LEU A 183 -2.34 -4.74 -19.79
C LEU A 183 -3.75 -5.13 -19.31
N ARG A 184 -4.46 -5.97 -20.07
CA ARG A 184 -5.82 -6.42 -19.74
C ARG A 184 -5.87 -7.22 -18.46
N ILE A 185 -4.97 -8.21 -18.27
CA ILE A 185 -4.96 -9.03 -17.06
C ILE A 185 -4.50 -8.24 -15.84
N SER A 186 -3.57 -7.28 -15.98
CA SER A 186 -3.19 -6.37 -14.90
C SER A 186 -4.36 -5.47 -14.49
N ALA A 187 -5.15 -4.98 -15.44
CA ALA A 187 -6.36 -4.21 -15.15
C ALA A 187 -7.44 -5.07 -14.48
N ALA A 188 -7.61 -6.33 -14.93
CA ALA A 188 -8.54 -7.27 -14.34
C ALA A 188 -8.15 -7.63 -12.89
N GLU A 189 -6.86 -7.84 -12.62
CA GLU A 189 -6.32 -8.07 -11.29
C GLU A 189 -6.63 -6.90 -10.34
N ARG A 190 -6.35 -5.65 -10.77
CA ARG A 190 -6.67 -4.46 -9.98
C ARG A 190 -8.16 -4.34 -9.67
N ARG A 191 -9.02 -4.63 -10.65
CA ARG A 191 -10.48 -4.63 -10.46
C ARG A 191 -10.91 -5.72 -9.47
N SER A 192 -10.35 -6.92 -9.55
CA SER A 192 -10.62 -8.02 -8.63
C SER A 192 -10.22 -7.66 -7.20
N MET A 193 -9.02 -7.09 -7.02
CA MET A 193 -8.54 -6.62 -5.70
C MET A 193 -9.43 -5.50 -5.13
N ALA A 194 -9.91 -4.59 -5.96
CA ALA A 194 -10.84 -3.54 -5.51
C ALA A 194 -12.17 -4.13 -5.05
N ALA A 195 -12.74 -5.08 -5.82
CA ALA A 195 -13.98 -5.75 -5.45
C ALA A 195 -13.85 -6.58 -4.17
N GLU A 196 -12.74 -7.28 -4.00
CA GLU A 196 -12.44 -8.04 -2.77
C GLU A 196 -12.34 -7.11 -1.56
N ARG A 197 -11.60 -6.00 -1.68
CA ARG A 197 -11.50 -5.01 -0.61
C ARG A 197 -12.85 -4.41 -0.27
N ASP A 198 -13.61 -3.93 -1.25
CA ASP A 198 -14.93 -3.35 -1.02
C ASP A 198 -15.89 -4.33 -0.33
N THR A 199 -15.84 -5.60 -0.73
CA THR A 199 -16.65 -6.66 -0.13
C THR A 199 -16.21 -6.93 1.32
N THR A 200 -14.92 -7.04 1.55
CA THR A 200 -14.34 -7.21 2.89
C THR A 200 -14.74 -6.05 3.81
N ASP A 201 -14.61 -4.81 3.33
CA ASP A 201 -14.97 -3.62 4.12
C ASP A 201 -16.47 -3.59 4.47
N ARG A 202 -17.35 -4.06 3.58
CA ARG A 202 -18.80 -4.20 3.88
C ARG A 202 -19.06 -5.25 4.96
N TYR A 203 -18.41 -6.39 4.92
CA TYR A 203 -18.52 -7.42 5.96
C TYR A 203 -17.98 -6.92 7.31
N VAL A 204 -16.86 -6.22 7.29
CA VAL A 204 -16.28 -5.58 8.47
C VAL A 204 -17.25 -4.54 9.05
N ALA A 205 -17.83 -3.68 8.22
CA ALA A 205 -18.80 -2.68 8.67
C ALA A 205 -20.09 -3.33 9.23
N ALA A 206 -20.54 -4.45 8.65
CA ALA A 206 -21.68 -5.21 9.18
C ALA A 206 -21.36 -5.78 10.57
N PHE A 207 -20.19 -6.37 10.77
CA PHE A 207 -19.73 -6.87 12.07
C PHE A 207 -19.59 -5.76 13.11
N MET A 208 -19.18 -4.56 12.67
CA MET A 208 -18.98 -3.40 13.54
C MET A 208 -20.30 -2.68 13.88
N ALA A 209 -21.41 -2.92 13.16
CA ALA A 209 -22.66 -2.20 13.33
C ALA A 209 -23.22 -2.36 14.77
N ASP A 210 -23.11 -3.55 15.35
CA ASP A 210 -23.56 -3.83 16.72
C ASP A 210 -22.62 -3.26 17.81
N ARG A 211 -21.52 -2.63 17.40
CA ARG A 211 -20.46 -2.07 18.27
C ARG A 211 -20.44 -0.54 18.25
N VAL A 212 -21.42 0.10 17.63
CA VAL A 212 -21.55 1.56 17.65
C VAL A 212 -21.64 2.07 19.07
N GLY A 213 -20.85 3.09 19.39
CA GLY A 213 -20.69 3.66 20.73
C GLY A 213 -19.55 3.05 21.56
N GLN A 214 -18.96 1.92 21.17
CA GLN A 214 -17.83 1.32 21.85
C GLN A 214 -16.54 2.10 21.58
N GLU A 215 -15.67 2.11 22.58
CA GLU A 215 -14.31 2.67 22.48
C GLU A 215 -13.31 1.56 22.13
N MET A 216 -12.38 1.89 21.25
CA MET A 216 -11.41 0.96 20.69
C MET A 216 -10.07 1.66 20.49
N THR A 217 -8.99 0.88 20.51
CA THR A 217 -7.65 1.36 20.19
C THR A 217 -7.32 1.08 18.73
N GLY A 218 -6.51 1.95 18.17
CA GLY A 218 -6.01 1.82 16.81
C GLY A 218 -4.88 2.80 16.52
N HIS A 219 -4.43 2.80 15.31
CA HIS A 219 -3.37 3.70 14.86
C HIS A 219 -3.75 4.39 13.54
N VAL A 220 -3.17 5.55 13.31
CA VAL A 220 -3.37 6.32 12.07
C VAL A 220 -2.79 5.55 10.90
N SER A 221 -3.63 5.10 10.00
CA SER A 221 -3.25 4.40 8.75
C SER A 221 -3.18 5.35 7.55
N GLY A 222 -3.73 6.55 7.66
CA GLY A 222 -3.70 7.55 6.61
C GLY A 222 -4.02 8.96 7.11
N VAL A 223 -3.37 9.95 6.48
CA VAL A 223 -3.59 11.36 6.79
C VAL A 223 -4.09 12.08 5.55
N GLN A 224 -5.20 12.78 5.68
CA GLN A 224 -5.82 13.55 4.62
C GLN A 224 -6.26 14.92 5.15
N ARG A 225 -6.44 15.88 4.26
CA ARG A 225 -6.89 17.23 4.61
C ARG A 225 -8.24 17.26 5.36
N PHE A 226 -9.11 16.28 5.09
CA PHE A 226 -10.44 16.17 5.69
C PHE A 226 -10.49 15.31 6.94
N GLY A 227 -9.39 14.64 7.32
CA GLY A 227 -9.31 13.80 8.53
C GLY A 227 -8.25 12.72 8.46
N LEU A 228 -8.32 11.82 9.41
CA LEU A 228 -7.43 10.68 9.56
C LEU A 228 -8.16 9.39 9.19
N PHE A 229 -7.48 8.47 8.56
CA PHE A 229 -7.89 7.07 8.54
C PHE A 229 -7.26 6.38 9.74
N VAL A 230 -8.07 5.65 10.48
CA VAL A 230 -7.66 4.92 11.68
C VAL A 230 -7.92 3.44 11.46
N ARG A 231 -6.89 2.62 11.67
CA ARG A 231 -6.99 1.17 11.65
C ARG A 231 -7.07 0.65 13.07
N LEU A 232 -8.12 -0.10 13.37
CA LEU A 232 -8.31 -0.71 14.70
C LEU A 232 -7.35 -1.88 14.91
N ASP A 233 -6.77 -1.98 16.09
CA ASP A 233 -5.77 -3.00 16.40
C ASP A 233 -6.38 -4.42 16.46
N GLU A 234 -7.59 -4.56 16.99
CA GLU A 234 -8.25 -5.87 17.17
C GLU A 234 -8.74 -6.48 15.85
N THR A 235 -9.37 -5.69 15.01
CA THR A 235 -10.08 -6.18 13.81
C THR A 235 -9.38 -5.81 12.50
N GLY A 236 -8.41 -4.89 12.56
CA GLY A 236 -7.82 -4.28 11.36
C GLY A 236 -8.81 -3.43 10.56
N ALA A 237 -10.00 -3.13 11.09
CA ALA A 237 -10.99 -2.30 10.43
C ALA A 237 -10.48 -0.88 10.23
N ASP A 238 -10.58 -0.36 9.02
CA ASP A 238 -10.22 1.01 8.70
C ASP A 238 -11.47 1.90 8.71
N GLY A 239 -11.36 3.09 9.33
CA GLY A 239 -12.45 4.06 9.34
C GLY A 239 -11.97 5.50 9.35
N LEU A 240 -12.86 6.41 9.01
CA LEU A 240 -12.59 7.84 8.96
C LEU A 240 -12.81 8.50 10.33
N LEU A 241 -11.79 9.18 10.83
CA LEU A 241 -11.87 10.15 11.92
C LEU A 241 -11.85 11.56 11.28
N PRO A 242 -12.99 12.23 11.11
CA PRO A 242 -13.05 13.53 10.45
C PRO A 242 -12.24 14.59 11.19
N VAL A 243 -11.63 15.54 10.48
CA VAL A 243 -10.84 16.61 11.09
C VAL A 243 -11.62 17.41 12.13
N ARG A 244 -12.93 17.60 11.94
CA ARG A 244 -13.82 18.27 12.91
C ARG A 244 -13.97 17.53 14.24
N ALA A 245 -13.67 16.21 14.27
CA ALA A 245 -13.71 15.39 15.49
C ALA A 245 -12.37 15.44 16.25
N LEU A 246 -11.32 16.02 15.69
CA LEU A 246 -10.02 16.22 16.36
C LEU A 246 -10.04 17.39 17.36
N GLY A 247 -10.91 18.37 17.15
CA GLY A 247 -11.01 19.56 18.01
C GLY A 247 -11.71 20.73 17.31
N ARG A 248 -11.79 21.87 18.02
CA ARG A 248 -12.43 23.09 17.50
C ARG A 248 -11.46 24.02 16.77
N GLU A 249 -10.19 23.69 16.73
CA GLU A 249 -9.16 24.48 16.06
C GLU A 249 -9.01 24.09 14.57
N PHE A 250 -8.31 24.94 13.85
CA PHE A 250 -7.92 24.62 12.46
C PHE A 250 -6.71 23.68 12.44
N PHE A 251 -6.76 22.64 11.61
CA PHE A 251 -5.67 21.71 11.41
C PHE A 251 -5.00 21.94 10.05
N VAL A 252 -3.70 22.15 10.08
CA VAL A 252 -2.86 22.31 8.89
C VAL A 252 -2.41 20.94 8.44
N HIS A 253 -2.71 20.60 7.19
CA HIS A 253 -2.30 19.34 6.56
C HIS A 253 -0.96 19.54 5.85
N ASP A 254 0.01 18.71 6.21
CA ASP A 254 1.26 18.51 5.50
C ASP A 254 1.20 17.19 4.75
N ALA A 255 1.12 17.26 3.41
CA ALA A 255 0.97 16.09 2.57
C ALA A 255 2.29 15.30 2.45
N ASP A 256 3.43 15.98 2.50
CA ASP A 256 4.75 15.37 2.37
C ASP A 256 5.13 14.66 3.67
N ALA A 257 4.94 15.33 4.80
CA ALA A 257 5.17 14.73 6.12
C ALA A 257 4.05 13.79 6.58
N GLN A 258 2.92 13.69 5.84
CA GLN A 258 1.74 12.91 6.22
C GLN A 258 1.26 13.21 7.64
N THR A 259 1.09 14.50 7.95
CA THR A 259 0.68 14.96 9.28
C THR A 259 -0.46 15.97 9.24
N LEU A 260 -1.22 16.02 10.35
CA LEU A 260 -2.13 17.13 10.70
C LEU A 260 -1.58 17.83 11.94
N MET A 261 -1.46 19.15 11.87
CA MET A 261 -0.98 19.96 12.99
C MET A 261 -2.06 20.93 13.43
N GLY A 262 -2.42 20.90 14.72
CA GLY A 262 -3.31 21.89 15.34
C GLY A 262 -2.67 23.28 15.32
N ALA A 263 -3.37 24.27 14.77
CA ALA A 263 -2.85 25.64 14.60
C ALA A 263 -2.65 26.36 15.95
N GLU A 264 -3.49 26.06 16.94
CA GLU A 264 -3.45 26.67 18.26
C GLU A 264 -2.70 25.78 19.26
N SER A 265 -3.07 24.51 19.39
CA SER A 265 -2.45 23.56 20.31
C SER A 265 -1.04 23.15 19.91
N GLY A 266 -0.77 23.14 18.61
CA GLY A 266 0.45 22.59 18.02
C GLY A 266 0.53 21.08 18.11
N ILE A 267 -0.56 20.39 18.45
CA ILE A 267 -0.62 18.92 18.44
C ILE A 267 -0.32 18.43 17.02
N LEU A 268 0.63 17.52 16.93
CA LEU A 268 1.04 16.91 15.66
C LEU A 268 0.56 15.46 15.63
N ILE A 269 -0.29 15.13 14.64
CA ILE A 269 -0.84 13.79 14.46
C ILE A 269 -0.37 13.28 13.10
N GLY A 270 0.32 12.16 13.08
CA GLY A 270 0.88 11.56 11.86
C GLY A 270 0.57 10.08 11.74
N LEU A 271 1.09 9.48 10.66
CA LEU A 271 1.01 8.02 10.45
C LEU A 271 1.55 7.25 11.65
N GLY A 272 0.94 6.11 11.96
CA GLY A 272 1.33 5.24 13.06
C GLY A 272 0.97 5.77 14.46
N GLN A 273 0.49 7.02 14.60
CA GLN A 273 0.07 7.57 15.88
C GLN A 273 -1.04 6.72 16.50
N ARG A 274 -0.85 6.24 17.72
CA ARG A 274 -1.87 5.51 18.48
C ARG A 274 -2.96 6.43 18.96
N LEU A 275 -4.20 5.96 18.79
CA LEU A 275 -5.41 6.68 19.16
C LEU A 275 -6.37 5.74 19.88
N ARG A 276 -7.12 6.29 20.83
CA ARG A 276 -8.35 5.70 21.31
C ARG A 276 -9.51 6.44 20.67
N VAL A 277 -10.36 5.70 19.99
CA VAL A 277 -11.48 6.22 19.21
C VAL A 277 -12.78 5.56 19.62
N ARG A 278 -13.91 6.25 19.42
CA ARG A 278 -15.25 5.69 19.60
C ARG A 278 -15.88 5.48 18.22
N LEU A 279 -16.43 4.30 17.98
CA LEU A 279 -17.18 4.04 16.76
C LEU A 279 -18.48 4.84 16.78
N ALA A 280 -18.54 5.87 15.94
CA ALA A 280 -19.70 6.75 15.85
C ALA A 280 -20.75 6.26 14.85
N GLU A 281 -20.31 5.59 13.78
CA GLU A 281 -21.19 5.11 12.72
C GLU A 281 -20.54 3.95 11.98
N ALA A 282 -21.36 2.95 11.61
CA ALA A 282 -21.01 1.87 10.72
C ALA A 282 -22.07 1.77 9.63
N THR A 283 -21.62 1.76 8.37
CA THR A 283 -22.50 1.73 7.19
C THR A 283 -22.21 0.50 6.32
N PRO A 284 -22.85 -0.66 6.57
CA PRO A 284 -22.53 -1.92 5.88
C PRO A 284 -22.67 -1.84 4.35
N VAL A 285 -23.61 -1.04 3.85
CA VAL A 285 -23.85 -0.92 2.40
C VAL A 285 -22.64 -0.35 1.65
N THR A 286 -21.90 0.58 2.28
CA THR A 286 -20.74 1.22 1.68
C THR A 286 -19.40 0.72 2.24
N GLY A 287 -19.43 -0.10 3.31
CA GLY A 287 -18.24 -0.52 4.04
C GLY A 287 -17.63 0.60 4.91
N GLY A 288 -18.32 1.73 5.08
CA GLY A 288 -17.81 2.90 5.78
C GLY A 288 -17.90 2.77 7.32
N LEU A 289 -16.82 3.13 8.00
CA LEU A 289 -16.77 3.33 9.44
C LEU A 289 -16.39 4.78 9.73
N ARG A 290 -17.05 5.40 10.72
CA ARG A 290 -16.71 6.74 11.19
C ARG A 290 -16.42 6.71 12.68
N PHE A 291 -15.35 7.37 13.05
CA PHE A 291 -14.88 7.46 14.43
C PHE A 291 -14.97 8.88 14.96
N ASP A 292 -15.13 8.97 16.27
CA ASP A 292 -14.88 10.17 17.06
C ASP A 292 -13.62 9.95 17.90
N LEU A 293 -12.82 11.01 18.11
CA LEU A 293 -11.62 10.94 18.93
C LEU A 293 -11.98 10.89 20.40
N VAL A 294 -11.37 9.96 21.12
CA VAL A 294 -11.41 9.90 22.60
C VAL A 294 -10.10 10.42 23.17
N GLU A 295 -8.95 9.91 22.66
CA GLU A 295 -7.64 10.26 23.19
C GLU A 295 -6.56 10.06 22.13
N ILE A 296 -5.51 10.90 22.19
CA ILE A 296 -4.28 10.75 21.41
C ILE A 296 -3.20 10.24 22.37
N GLU A 297 -2.81 8.98 22.25
CA GLU A 297 -1.75 8.40 23.07
C GLU A 297 -0.40 8.99 22.67
N GLY A 298 0.41 9.44 23.65
CA GLY A 298 1.74 9.98 23.38
C GLY A 298 1.73 11.23 22.48
N ALA A 299 0.81 12.15 22.70
CA ALA A 299 0.66 13.36 21.88
C ALA A 299 1.98 14.12 21.71
N ARG A 300 2.39 14.33 20.47
CA ARG A 300 3.58 15.12 20.10
C ARG A 300 3.15 16.56 19.79
N HIS A 301 4.01 17.51 20.13
CA HIS A 301 3.76 18.92 19.81
C HIS A 301 4.83 19.44 18.83
N ALA A 302 4.38 20.13 17.82
CA ALA A 302 5.28 20.76 16.85
C ALA A 302 6.15 21.83 17.54
N PRO A 303 7.43 22.00 17.12
CA PRO A 303 8.28 23.06 17.61
C PRO A 303 7.65 24.46 17.37
N PRO A 304 7.96 25.46 18.22
CA PRO A 304 7.37 26.80 18.11
C PRO A 304 7.56 27.47 16.75
N GLU A 305 8.64 27.15 16.06
CA GLU A 305 8.94 27.68 14.70
C GLU A 305 7.98 27.14 13.63
N ALA A 306 7.61 25.86 13.70
CA ALA A 306 6.67 25.22 12.78
C ALA A 306 5.26 25.83 12.96
N ARG A 307 4.84 26.07 14.21
CA ARG A 307 3.58 26.77 14.52
C ARG A 307 3.50 28.16 13.91
N ARG A 308 4.60 28.94 13.99
CA ARG A 308 4.70 30.30 13.41
C ARG A 308 4.63 30.29 11.88
N ARG A 309 5.14 29.25 11.21
CA ARG A 309 5.04 29.09 9.74
C ARG A 309 3.61 28.78 9.31
N ALA A 310 2.92 27.91 10.01
CA ALA A 310 1.55 27.52 9.72
C ALA A 310 0.52 28.65 9.98
N ALA A 311 0.76 29.50 10.96
CA ALA A 311 -0.08 30.66 11.28
C ALA A 311 0.08 31.85 10.31
N ARG A 312 1.04 31.84 9.38
CA ARG A 312 1.17 32.88 8.35
C ARG A 312 0.17 32.64 7.23
N PRO A 313 -0.77 33.57 6.96
CA PRO A 313 -1.66 33.43 5.81
C PRO A 313 -0.82 33.35 4.52
N ALA A 314 -1.17 32.43 3.63
CA ALA A 314 -0.53 32.30 2.33
C ALA A 314 -0.55 33.66 1.62
N ARG A 315 0.64 34.20 1.35
CA ARG A 315 0.75 35.48 0.59
C ARG A 315 0.04 35.27 -0.74
N ALA A 316 -1.00 36.07 -0.98
CA ALA A 316 -1.67 36.10 -2.27
C ALA A 316 -0.63 36.34 -3.38
N PRO A 317 -0.72 35.61 -4.52
CA PRO A 317 0.21 35.84 -5.61
C PRO A 317 0.10 37.31 -6.09
N HIS A 318 1.20 38.00 -6.06
CA HIS A 318 1.29 39.38 -6.61
C HIS A 318 0.81 39.35 -8.06
N ARG A 319 -0.35 39.90 -8.33
CA ARG A 319 -0.77 40.29 -9.68
C ARG A 319 0.27 41.26 -10.24
N ARG A 320 1.17 40.81 -11.08
CA ARG A 320 1.99 41.66 -11.92
C ARG A 320 1.04 42.43 -12.84
N GLY A 321 0.86 43.69 -12.57
CA GLY A 321 0.09 44.61 -13.41
C GLY A 321 0.71 44.66 -14.80
N ALA A 322 -0.05 44.19 -15.80
CA ALA A 322 0.26 44.46 -17.20
C ALA A 322 0.15 45.98 -17.45
N ARG A 323 1.30 46.66 -17.55
CA ARG A 323 1.38 48.03 -18.10
C ARG A 323 1.16 47.95 -19.60
N THR A 324 -0.06 48.20 -20.01
CA THR A 324 -0.40 48.47 -21.42
C THR A 324 0.31 49.76 -21.83
N ARG A 325 1.35 49.68 -22.65
CA ARG A 325 1.91 50.83 -23.36
C ARG A 325 0.97 51.14 -24.53
N MET A 326 0.18 52.18 -24.37
CA MET A 326 -0.45 52.90 -25.47
C MET A 326 0.67 53.54 -26.31
N ARG A 327 0.84 53.12 -27.54
CA ARG A 327 1.56 53.84 -28.59
C ARG A 327 0.52 54.58 -29.42
N SER A 328 0.52 55.90 -29.32
CA SER A 328 -0.07 56.84 -30.28
C SER A 328 0.75 56.83 -31.56
N ARG A 329 0.18 56.48 -32.66
CA ARG A 329 0.08 57.16 -33.97
C ARG A 329 -0.57 56.23 -34.98
#